data_2b21e9cbb09f079451a594c3d134baae
#
_entry.id   2b21e9cbb09f079451a594c3d134baae
#
_cell.length_a   1.000
_cell.length_b   1.000
_cell.length_c   1.000
_cell.angle_alpha   90.00
_cell.angle_beta   90.00
_cell.angle_gamma   90.00
#
_symmetry.space_group_name_H-M   'P 1'
#
loop_
_entity.id
_entity.type
_entity.pdbx_description
1 polymer ?
#
loop_
_entity_poly.entity_id
_entity_poly.type
_entity_poly.pdbx_seq_one_letter_code
_entity_poly.pdbx_strand_id
1 'polypeptide(L)'
;DTGPEFTVSAGLATLTRGKSGIRVEGRDDAAGRELAGMTDLLPLDPPDGWGLEWHRHARNAGMEALETALERVSERAADLDDALEDGDVEPVRTVAEPSAGAWVWFGRESRFALDEVRRAVTATMTGHHRVKAGSGRASTGVDFAEALCGDQLSGDDEFPFATVTEQFGPQEGDRIRIDHGKPAGQRIVLGKGDVVEYDTDGTVAVERQMSAGGTYDALEIPRESGDTALTKFREGRWWYPTVYRDADGDHKGTYVNICTPVELFPNAARYVDLEVDVIRFPDGRVERVDDDELDEAVAEGLVSEALAGRARQ
;
A
#
# COMPACT_ATOMS: atom_id res chain seq x y z
N ASP A 1 -18.42 -22.00 22.86
CA ASP A 1 -17.03 -22.05 22.38
C ASP A 1 -16.88 -21.09 21.23
N THR A 2 -16.23 -19.98 21.48
CA THR A 2 -15.89 -19.02 20.45
C THR A 2 -14.49 -19.38 19.92
N GLY A 3 -14.44 -20.32 18.99
CA GLY A 3 -13.24 -20.56 18.19
C GLY A 3 -12.96 -19.40 17.24
N PRO A 4 -11.76 -19.28 16.68
CA PRO A 4 -11.47 -18.28 15.68
C PRO A 4 -12.44 -18.45 14.48
N GLU A 5 -13.01 -17.34 14.02
CA GLU A 5 -13.90 -17.33 12.87
C GLU A 5 -13.04 -17.34 11.61
N PHE A 6 -13.12 -18.39 10.80
CA PHE A 6 -12.40 -18.49 9.54
C PHE A 6 -13.26 -17.97 8.40
N THR A 7 -12.71 -17.08 7.60
CA THR A 7 -13.36 -16.54 6.39
C THR A 7 -12.46 -16.70 5.18
N VAL A 8 -13.05 -17.04 4.04
CA VAL A 8 -12.39 -17.03 2.73
C VAL A 8 -13.18 -16.17 1.77
N SER A 9 -12.51 -15.44 0.90
CA SER A 9 -13.13 -14.53 -0.05
C SER A 9 -12.61 -14.76 -1.46
N ALA A 10 -13.50 -14.67 -2.45
CA ALA A 10 -13.14 -14.71 -3.86
C ALA A 10 -14.12 -13.85 -4.68
N GLY A 11 -13.60 -12.84 -5.37
CA GLY A 11 -14.40 -11.99 -6.24
C GLY A 11 -15.57 -11.30 -5.51
N LEU A 12 -16.78 -11.77 -5.75
CA LEU A 12 -18.01 -11.16 -5.26
C LEU A 12 -18.57 -11.79 -3.98
N ALA A 13 -17.89 -12.81 -3.42
CA ALA A 13 -18.41 -13.62 -2.32
C ALA A 13 -17.39 -13.82 -1.20
N THR A 14 -17.90 -13.97 0.02
CA THR A 14 -17.16 -14.43 1.20
C THR A 14 -17.90 -15.61 1.81
N LEU A 15 -17.18 -16.68 2.16
CA LEU A 15 -17.66 -17.77 2.98
C LEU A 15 -17.09 -17.66 4.39
N THR A 16 -17.92 -17.93 5.40
CA THR A 16 -17.54 -17.93 6.81
C THR A 16 -17.82 -19.30 7.41
N ARG A 17 -16.79 -19.99 7.91
CA ARG A 17 -16.88 -21.30 8.52
C ARG A 17 -17.68 -21.25 9.82
N GLY A 18 -18.55 -22.22 10.04
CA GLY A 18 -19.40 -22.29 11.23
C GLY A 18 -20.63 -21.35 11.19
N LYS A 19 -20.83 -20.62 10.11
CA LYS A 19 -22.05 -19.88 9.82
C LYS A 19 -22.96 -20.71 8.89
N SER A 20 -24.19 -20.26 8.74
CA SER A 20 -25.15 -20.85 7.80
C SER A 20 -26.00 -19.77 7.14
N GLY A 21 -26.56 -20.11 5.98
CA GLY A 21 -27.46 -19.25 5.22
C GLY A 21 -26.72 -18.24 4.34
N ILE A 22 -27.53 -17.46 3.61
CA ILE A 22 -27.09 -16.49 2.61
C ILE A 22 -27.36 -15.08 3.13
N ARG A 23 -26.37 -14.21 3.02
CA ARG A 23 -26.44 -12.78 3.36
C ARG A 23 -25.99 -11.95 2.18
N VAL A 24 -26.39 -10.68 2.16
CA VAL A 24 -25.92 -9.70 1.18
C VAL A 24 -25.43 -8.47 1.94
N GLU A 25 -24.19 -8.07 1.68
CA GLU A 25 -23.59 -6.87 2.29
C GLU A 25 -24.44 -5.63 2.02
N GLY A 26 -24.69 -4.83 3.07
CA GLY A 26 -25.39 -3.57 2.98
C GLY A 26 -26.79 -3.61 3.60
N ARG A 27 -27.70 -2.74 3.09
CA ARG A 27 -29.08 -2.65 3.60
C ARG A 27 -29.92 -3.82 3.12
N ASP A 28 -30.82 -4.29 3.99
CA ASP A 28 -31.90 -5.21 3.58
C ASP A 28 -32.92 -4.45 2.73
N ASP A 29 -32.71 -4.46 1.44
CA ASP A 29 -33.56 -3.85 0.43
C ASP A 29 -34.04 -4.89 -0.61
N ALA A 30 -34.87 -4.46 -1.56
CA ALA A 30 -35.40 -5.35 -2.59
C ALA A 30 -34.29 -6.00 -3.43
N ALA A 31 -33.24 -5.26 -3.79
CA ALA A 31 -32.13 -5.78 -4.60
C ALA A 31 -31.28 -6.82 -3.81
N GLY A 32 -31.10 -6.62 -2.50
CA GLY A 32 -30.43 -7.62 -1.65
C GLY A 32 -31.22 -8.93 -1.55
N ARG A 33 -32.56 -8.86 -1.40
CA ARG A 33 -33.43 -10.04 -1.39
C ARG A 33 -33.50 -10.74 -2.74
N GLU A 34 -33.49 -9.98 -3.84
CA GLU A 34 -33.44 -10.54 -5.19
C GLU A 34 -32.12 -11.32 -5.40
N LEU A 35 -30.97 -10.74 -5.02
CA LEU A 35 -29.66 -11.41 -5.12
C LEU A 35 -29.60 -12.68 -4.26
N ALA A 36 -30.15 -12.65 -3.04
CA ALA A 36 -30.25 -13.86 -2.21
C ALA A 36 -31.09 -14.95 -2.88
N GLY A 37 -32.24 -14.56 -3.51
CA GLY A 37 -33.07 -15.50 -4.27
C GLY A 37 -32.42 -15.99 -5.57
N MET A 38 -31.52 -15.21 -6.20
CA MET A 38 -30.75 -15.65 -7.37
C MET A 38 -29.76 -16.76 -7.01
N THR A 39 -29.30 -16.81 -5.77
CA THR A 39 -28.35 -17.85 -5.31
C THR A 39 -28.99 -19.23 -5.40
N ASP A 40 -30.31 -19.36 -5.09
CA ASP A 40 -31.04 -20.62 -5.19
C ASP A 40 -31.21 -21.14 -6.64
N LEU A 41 -30.89 -20.30 -7.62
CA LEU A 41 -30.92 -20.64 -9.06
C LEU A 41 -29.57 -21.03 -9.61
N LEU A 42 -28.50 -20.89 -8.81
CA LEU A 42 -27.16 -21.31 -9.22
C LEU A 42 -27.06 -22.84 -9.22
N PRO A 43 -26.24 -23.43 -10.10
CA PRO A 43 -26.04 -24.87 -10.17
C PRO A 43 -25.20 -25.44 -9.01
N LEU A 44 -24.69 -24.57 -8.14
CA LEU A 44 -23.81 -24.90 -7.01
C LEU A 44 -24.37 -24.26 -5.74
N ASP A 45 -24.43 -25.04 -4.67
CA ASP A 45 -24.75 -24.56 -3.31
C ASP A 45 -23.45 -24.19 -2.54
N PRO A 46 -23.53 -23.28 -1.57
CA PRO A 46 -22.43 -23.05 -0.64
C PRO A 46 -22.04 -24.35 0.08
N PRO A 47 -20.75 -24.58 0.38
CA PRO A 47 -20.32 -25.79 1.07
C PRO A 47 -20.96 -25.96 2.45
N ASP A 48 -21.19 -27.20 2.85
CA ASP A 48 -21.77 -27.54 4.15
C ASP A 48 -20.91 -26.96 5.30
N GLY A 49 -21.57 -26.33 6.25
CA GLY A 49 -20.89 -25.69 7.38
C GLY A 49 -20.31 -24.28 7.10
N TRP A 50 -20.57 -23.74 5.90
CA TRP A 50 -20.16 -22.41 5.52
C TRP A 50 -21.36 -21.50 5.22
N GLY A 51 -21.35 -20.29 5.79
CA GLY A 51 -22.34 -19.24 5.47
C GLY A 51 -21.82 -18.35 4.36
N LEU A 52 -22.66 -18.07 3.35
CA LEU A 52 -22.34 -17.20 2.21
C LEU A 52 -22.74 -15.76 2.49
N GLU A 53 -21.82 -14.84 2.20
CA GLU A 53 -22.09 -13.40 2.13
C GLU A 53 -21.70 -12.86 0.77
N TRP A 54 -22.67 -12.37 0.02
CA TRP A 54 -22.45 -11.63 -1.21
C TRP A 54 -22.02 -10.21 -0.92
N HIS A 55 -20.94 -9.75 -1.57
CA HIS A 55 -20.49 -8.37 -1.48
C HIS A 55 -21.48 -7.43 -2.17
N ARG A 56 -21.49 -6.17 -1.76
CA ARG A 56 -22.41 -5.17 -2.31
C ARG A 56 -22.39 -5.07 -3.85
N HIS A 57 -21.21 -5.27 -4.46
CA HIS A 57 -21.05 -5.23 -5.92
C HIS A 57 -21.72 -6.40 -6.66
N ALA A 58 -21.97 -7.51 -6.00
CA ALA A 58 -22.67 -8.66 -6.56
C ALA A 58 -24.12 -8.34 -7.00
N ARG A 59 -24.72 -7.26 -6.45
CA ARG A 59 -26.08 -6.81 -6.80
C ARG A 59 -26.22 -6.42 -8.28
N ASN A 60 -25.11 -6.10 -8.96
CA ASN A 60 -25.10 -5.71 -10.36
C ASN A 60 -24.45 -6.79 -11.26
N ALA A 61 -24.16 -7.97 -10.71
CA ALA A 61 -23.52 -9.06 -11.43
C ALA A 61 -24.55 -9.93 -12.13
N GLY A 62 -24.19 -10.45 -13.30
CA GLY A 62 -24.98 -11.49 -13.98
C GLY A 62 -24.76 -12.86 -13.36
N MET A 63 -25.67 -13.82 -13.69
CA MET A 63 -25.65 -15.19 -13.16
C MET A 63 -24.29 -15.88 -13.33
N GLU A 64 -23.66 -15.79 -14.50
CA GLU A 64 -22.35 -16.38 -14.79
C GLU A 64 -21.25 -15.86 -13.85
N ALA A 65 -21.28 -14.56 -13.53
CA ALA A 65 -20.32 -13.97 -12.61
C ALA A 65 -20.55 -14.40 -11.16
N LEU A 66 -21.81 -14.58 -10.76
CA LEU A 66 -22.18 -15.11 -9.44
C LEU A 66 -21.76 -16.56 -9.31
N GLU A 67 -22.04 -17.39 -10.32
CA GLU A 67 -21.61 -18.79 -10.39
C GLU A 67 -20.09 -18.91 -10.26
N THR A 68 -19.33 -18.20 -11.09
CA THR A 68 -17.86 -18.17 -11.03
C THR A 68 -17.34 -17.72 -9.67
N ALA A 69 -17.97 -16.74 -9.04
CA ALA A 69 -17.57 -16.28 -7.72
C ALA A 69 -17.83 -17.33 -6.64
N LEU A 70 -18.98 -18.01 -6.71
CA LEU A 70 -19.34 -19.08 -5.77
C LEU A 70 -18.43 -20.30 -5.94
N GLU A 71 -18.13 -20.72 -7.17
CA GLU A 71 -17.17 -21.80 -7.45
C GLU A 71 -15.80 -21.51 -6.80
N ARG A 72 -15.23 -20.35 -7.12
CA ARG A 72 -13.91 -19.96 -6.62
C ARG A 72 -13.83 -19.85 -5.10
N VAL A 73 -14.86 -19.29 -4.46
CA VAL A 73 -14.85 -19.18 -3.00
C VAL A 73 -15.06 -20.53 -2.34
N SER A 74 -15.82 -21.44 -2.97
CA SER A 74 -16.03 -22.82 -2.51
C SER A 74 -14.78 -23.68 -2.61
N GLU A 75 -14.01 -23.56 -3.72
CA GLU A 75 -12.70 -24.20 -3.85
C GLU A 75 -11.76 -23.77 -2.72
N ARG A 76 -11.69 -22.48 -2.41
CA ARG A 76 -10.87 -21.96 -1.31
C ARG A 76 -11.33 -22.44 0.07
N ALA A 77 -12.63 -22.62 0.25
CA ALA A 77 -13.17 -23.16 1.49
C ALA A 77 -12.75 -24.63 1.67
N ALA A 78 -12.79 -25.41 0.59
CA ALA A 78 -12.31 -26.79 0.59
C ALA A 78 -10.80 -26.88 0.88
N ASP A 79 -9.98 -26.06 0.22
CA ASP A 79 -8.52 -25.98 0.48
C ASP A 79 -8.23 -25.68 1.95
N LEU A 80 -9.03 -24.78 2.57
CA LEU A 80 -8.86 -24.45 3.98
C LEU A 80 -9.31 -25.59 4.91
N ASP A 81 -10.43 -26.28 4.60
CA ASP A 81 -10.88 -27.42 5.39
C ASP A 81 -9.85 -28.55 5.32
N ASP A 82 -9.34 -28.90 4.14
CA ASP A 82 -8.29 -29.89 3.93
C ASP A 82 -7.01 -29.54 4.73
N ALA A 83 -6.60 -28.27 4.66
CA ALA A 83 -5.43 -27.79 5.37
C ALA A 83 -5.60 -27.81 6.92
N LEU A 84 -6.81 -27.62 7.43
CA LEU A 84 -7.12 -27.71 8.86
C LEU A 84 -7.21 -29.17 9.36
N GLU A 85 -7.53 -30.12 8.47
CA GLU A 85 -7.59 -31.55 8.79
C GLU A 85 -6.20 -32.21 8.80
N ASP A 86 -5.23 -31.70 8.04
CA ASP A 86 -3.88 -32.26 7.87
C ASP A 86 -3.03 -32.24 9.16
N GLY A 87 -3.44 -31.55 10.21
CA GLY A 87 -2.92 -31.64 11.60
C GLY A 87 -1.41 -31.44 11.82
N ASP A 88 -0.60 -31.52 10.80
CA ASP A 88 0.88 -31.42 10.86
C ASP A 88 1.34 -30.02 10.41
N VAL A 89 1.01 -29.02 11.22
CA VAL A 89 1.28 -27.62 10.90
C VAL A 89 2.55 -27.15 11.62
N GLU A 90 3.61 -26.90 10.87
CA GLU A 90 4.75 -26.15 11.41
C GLU A 90 4.30 -24.73 11.84
N PRO A 91 4.76 -24.24 12.99
CA PRO A 91 4.51 -22.85 13.38
C PRO A 91 5.03 -21.90 12.29
N VAL A 92 4.20 -20.98 11.79
CA VAL A 92 4.56 -20.00 10.75
C VAL A 92 4.41 -20.51 9.30
N ARG A 93 3.74 -21.61 9.04
CA ARG A 93 3.39 -22.00 7.66
C ARG A 93 2.13 -21.29 7.20
N THR A 94 2.13 -20.74 5.99
CA THR A 94 0.89 -20.32 5.30
C THR A 94 0.12 -21.59 4.91
N VAL A 95 -1.05 -21.78 5.51
CA VAL A 95 -1.89 -22.98 5.30
C VAL A 95 -2.85 -22.76 4.15
N ALA A 96 -3.43 -21.57 4.09
CA ALA A 96 -4.27 -21.12 2.97
C ALA A 96 -4.26 -19.60 2.89
N GLU A 97 -4.47 -19.07 1.68
CA GLU A 97 -4.67 -17.64 1.50
C GLU A 97 -6.16 -17.30 1.58
N PRO A 98 -6.59 -16.45 2.53
CA PRO A 98 -8.02 -16.19 2.78
C PRO A 98 -8.70 -15.35 1.68
N SER A 99 -7.95 -14.79 0.73
CA SER A 99 -8.47 -13.88 -0.29
C SER A 99 -7.86 -14.13 -1.67
N ALA A 100 -8.71 -14.19 -2.71
CA ALA A 100 -8.32 -14.25 -4.12
C ALA A 100 -8.31 -12.85 -4.76
N GLY A 101 -7.73 -11.89 -4.10
CA GLY A 101 -7.59 -10.53 -4.62
C GLY A 101 -6.16 -10.25 -5.07
N ALA A 102 -5.99 -9.45 -6.11
CA ALA A 102 -4.73 -8.78 -6.40
C ALA A 102 -4.79 -7.35 -5.89
N TRP A 103 -3.82 -6.96 -5.09
CA TRP A 103 -3.66 -5.57 -4.69
C TRP A 103 -2.67 -4.91 -5.64
N VAL A 104 -3.12 -3.89 -6.38
CA VAL A 104 -2.27 -3.21 -7.37
C VAL A 104 -1.91 -1.83 -6.84
N TRP A 105 -0.62 -1.59 -6.66
CA TRP A 105 -0.10 -0.28 -6.31
C TRP A 105 0.33 0.47 -7.57
N PHE A 106 -0.34 1.55 -7.85
CA PHE A 106 0.10 2.48 -8.89
C PHE A 106 1.06 3.49 -8.26
N GLY A 107 2.34 3.41 -8.59
CA GLY A 107 3.34 4.38 -8.16
C GLY A 107 3.14 5.75 -8.82
N ARG A 108 3.96 6.72 -8.41
CA ARG A 108 3.89 8.11 -8.87
C ARG A 108 3.88 8.22 -10.40
N GLU A 109 4.85 7.63 -11.07
CA GLU A 109 4.99 7.72 -12.54
C GLU A 109 3.75 7.13 -13.27
N SER A 110 3.22 6.02 -12.77
CA SER A 110 2.01 5.41 -13.33
C SER A 110 0.78 6.32 -13.17
N ARG A 111 0.68 7.05 -12.06
CA ARG A 111 -0.43 8.01 -11.84
C ARG A 111 -0.34 9.20 -12.78
N PHE A 112 0.85 9.72 -13.04
CA PHE A 112 1.03 10.78 -14.04
C PHE A 112 0.74 10.27 -15.47
N ALA A 113 1.16 9.05 -15.79
CA ALA A 113 0.80 8.44 -17.08
C ALA A 113 -0.72 8.25 -17.23
N LEU A 114 -1.44 7.91 -16.16
CA LEU A 114 -2.91 7.87 -16.16
C LEU A 114 -3.55 9.24 -16.35
N ASP A 115 -2.94 10.31 -15.85
CA ASP A 115 -3.40 11.69 -16.09
C ASP A 115 -3.37 12.01 -17.60
N GLU A 116 -2.31 11.60 -18.31
CA GLU A 116 -2.21 11.79 -19.77
C GLU A 116 -3.31 11.05 -20.52
N VAL A 117 -3.54 9.78 -20.17
CA VAL A 117 -4.62 8.98 -20.78
C VAL A 117 -5.99 9.61 -20.51
N ARG A 118 -6.25 10.05 -19.28
CA ARG A 118 -7.50 10.68 -18.89
C ARG A 118 -7.69 12.02 -19.61
N ARG A 119 -6.62 12.79 -19.81
CA ARG A 119 -6.64 14.11 -20.48
C ARG A 119 -7.08 14.01 -21.94
N ALA A 120 -6.87 12.87 -22.60
CA ALA A 120 -7.35 12.64 -23.96
C ALA A 120 -8.88 12.63 -24.10
N VAL A 121 -9.62 12.46 -22.99
CA VAL A 121 -11.09 12.35 -22.99
C VAL A 121 -11.80 13.37 -22.11
N THR A 122 -11.11 13.98 -21.15
CA THR A 122 -11.69 14.99 -20.25
C THR A 122 -10.62 15.90 -19.67
N ALA A 123 -11.01 17.12 -19.31
CA ALA A 123 -10.12 18.05 -18.62
C ALA A 123 -9.50 17.40 -17.38
N THR A 124 -8.18 17.47 -17.27
CA THR A 124 -7.43 16.77 -16.22
C THR A 124 -6.26 17.65 -15.77
N MET A 125 -6.27 18.04 -14.50
CA MET A 125 -5.15 18.77 -13.91
C MET A 125 -3.91 17.86 -13.78
N THR A 126 -2.74 18.46 -13.85
CA THR A 126 -1.48 17.73 -13.59
C THR A 126 -1.45 17.23 -12.16
N GLY A 127 -1.25 15.94 -12.00
CA GLY A 127 -1.28 15.27 -10.68
C GLY A 127 -2.67 14.86 -10.20
N HIS A 128 -3.69 14.80 -11.08
CA HIS A 128 -5.05 14.37 -10.74
C HIS A 128 -5.04 13.08 -9.88
N HIS A 129 -4.51 11.98 -10.42
CA HIS A 129 -4.49 10.70 -9.69
C HIS A 129 -3.56 10.75 -8.47
N ARG A 130 -2.47 11.52 -8.55
CA ARG A 130 -1.54 11.71 -7.43
C ARG A 130 -2.21 12.41 -6.23
N VAL A 131 -2.93 13.50 -6.47
CA VAL A 131 -3.61 14.26 -5.41
C VAL A 131 -4.79 13.49 -4.84
N LYS A 132 -5.61 12.88 -5.71
CA LYS A 132 -6.77 12.06 -5.29
C LYS A 132 -6.37 10.86 -4.43
N ALA A 133 -5.20 10.28 -4.63
CA ALA A 133 -4.69 9.19 -3.81
C ALA A 133 -4.35 9.61 -2.36
N GLY A 134 -4.27 10.91 -2.07
CA GLY A 134 -3.88 11.43 -0.75
C GLY A 134 -4.97 11.32 0.31
N SER A 135 -6.20 11.68 -0.03
CA SER A 135 -7.33 11.62 0.89
C SER A 135 -8.66 11.91 0.17
N GLY A 136 -9.79 11.61 0.82
CA GLY A 136 -11.11 11.98 0.29
C GLY A 136 -11.28 13.50 0.13
N ARG A 137 -10.72 14.31 1.05
CA ARG A 137 -10.71 15.77 0.96
C ARG A 137 -9.92 16.25 -0.25
N ALA A 138 -8.75 15.72 -0.48
CA ALA A 138 -7.92 16.04 -1.63
C ALA A 138 -8.59 15.60 -2.95
N SER A 139 -9.23 14.43 -2.95
CA SER A 139 -10.02 13.95 -4.10
C SER A 139 -11.14 14.92 -4.46
N THR A 140 -11.93 15.36 -3.48
CA THR A 140 -13.00 16.35 -3.69
C THR A 140 -12.45 17.69 -4.20
N GLY A 141 -11.28 18.12 -3.68
CA GLY A 141 -10.61 19.34 -4.15
C GLY A 141 -10.22 19.28 -5.63
N VAL A 142 -9.71 18.15 -6.09
CA VAL A 142 -9.40 17.93 -7.52
C VAL A 142 -10.67 18.00 -8.37
N ASP A 143 -11.74 17.28 -7.97
CA ASP A 143 -13.00 17.27 -8.71
C ASP A 143 -13.59 18.69 -8.82
N PHE A 144 -13.49 19.47 -7.73
CA PHE A 144 -13.94 20.86 -7.73
C PHE A 144 -13.10 21.77 -8.64
N ALA A 145 -11.77 21.64 -8.58
CA ALA A 145 -10.87 22.42 -9.43
C ALA A 145 -11.09 22.11 -10.93
N GLU A 146 -11.23 20.85 -11.29
CA GLU A 146 -11.50 20.45 -12.67
C GLU A 146 -12.88 20.91 -13.16
N ALA A 147 -13.90 20.87 -12.31
CA ALA A 147 -15.23 21.37 -12.66
C ALA A 147 -15.25 22.89 -12.92
N LEU A 148 -14.42 23.67 -12.20
CA LEU A 148 -14.37 25.12 -12.35
C LEU A 148 -13.44 25.59 -13.48
N CYS A 149 -12.30 24.92 -13.65
CA CYS A 149 -11.19 25.40 -14.47
C CYS A 149 -10.96 24.53 -15.72
N GLY A 150 -11.82 23.56 -16.01
CA GLY A 150 -11.61 22.48 -16.98
C GLY A 150 -10.92 22.90 -18.29
N ASP A 151 -11.46 23.90 -18.97
CA ASP A 151 -10.92 24.39 -20.24
C ASP A 151 -9.60 25.19 -20.10
N GLN A 152 -9.17 25.51 -18.88
CA GLN A 152 -7.96 26.27 -18.58
C GLN A 152 -6.83 25.38 -18.08
N LEU A 153 -7.10 24.09 -17.84
CA LEU A 153 -6.10 23.14 -17.36
C LEU A 153 -5.26 22.64 -18.53
N SER A 154 -3.97 23.01 -18.53
CA SER A 154 -3.01 22.50 -19.51
C SER A 154 -2.30 21.26 -18.95
N GLY A 155 -1.89 20.34 -19.83
CA GLY A 155 -1.11 19.16 -19.45
C GLY A 155 0.37 19.44 -19.27
N ASP A 156 0.83 20.62 -19.66
CA ASP A 156 2.24 21.03 -19.67
C ASP A 156 2.68 21.69 -18.34
N ASP A 157 1.73 21.89 -17.40
CA ASP A 157 2.02 22.50 -16.12
C ASP A 157 2.80 21.53 -15.22
N GLU A 158 3.77 22.05 -14.48
CA GLU A 158 4.43 21.30 -13.42
C GLU A 158 3.42 20.91 -12.33
N PHE A 159 3.69 19.79 -11.66
CA PHE A 159 2.86 19.36 -10.54
C PHE A 159 2.88 20.43 -9.43
N PRO A 160 1.71 20.98 -9.04
CA PRO A 160 1.63 22.11 -8.12
C PRO A 160 1.84 21.69 -6.66
N PHE A 161 3.02 21.15 -6.34
CA PHE A 161 3.33 20.58 -5.03
C PHE A 161 3.05 21.54 -3.88
N ALA A 162 3.55 22.77 -3.96
CA ALA A 162 3.36 23.78 -2.93
C ALA A 162 1.87 24.07 -2.64
N THR A 163 1.08 24.26 -3.69
CA THR A 163 -0.38 24.51 -3.55
C THR A 163 -1.09 23.29 -2.95
N VAL A 164 -0.73 22.09 -3.38
CA VAL A 164 -1.34 20.85 -2.87
C VAL A 164 -1.04 20.66 -1.39
N THR A 165 0.20 20.87 -0.97
CA THR A 165 0.59 20.71 0.44
C THR A 165 0.09 21.85 1.32
N GLU A 166 -0.01 23.07 0.82
CA GLU A 166 -0.65 24.18 1.52
C GLU A 166 -2.11 23.89 1.87
N GLN A 167 -2.83 23.25 0.96
CA GLN A 167 -4.26 22.96 1.15
C GLN A 167 -4.53 21.66 1.93
N PHE A 168 -3.69 20.66 1.79
CA PHE A 168 -3.95 19.30 2.28
C PHE A 168 -2.88 18.77 3.24
N GLY A 169 -1.69 19.35 3.29
CA GLY A 169 -0.51 18.85 4.00
C GLY A 169 0.34 17.90 3.11
N PRO A 170 1.50 17.42 3.59
CA PRO A 170 2.06 17.74 4.91
C PRO A 170 2.75 19.11 4.96
N GLN A 171 2.78 19.72 6.14
CA GLN A 171 3.51 20.95 6.44
C GLN A 171 4.30 20.80 7.73
N GLU A 172 5.18 21.76 8.03
CA GLU A 172 5.91 21.81 9.30
C GLU A 172 4.97 21.77 10.50
N GLY A 173 5.25 20.91 11.46
CA GLY A 173 4.43 20.62 12.63
C GLY A 173 3.40 19.49 12.43
N ASP A 174 3.17 19.03 11.20
CA ASP A 174 2.33 17.87 10.97
C ASP A 174 3.04 16.57 11.40
N ARG A 175 2.23 15.55 11.72
CA ARG A 175 2.72 14.22 12.04
C ARG A 175 2.34 13.23 10.96
N ILE A 176 3.33 12.71 10.26
CA ILE A 176 3.12 11.76 9.17
C ILE A 176 3.71 10.37 9.46
N ARG A 177 3.16 9.35 8.83
CA ARG A 177 3.72 8.00 8.86
C ARG A 177 4.62 7.78 7.64
N ILE A 178 5.51 6.80 7.74
CA ILE A 178 6.33 6.33 6.62
C ILE A 178 5.75 4.99 6.18
N ASP A 179 5.11 4.97 5.03
CA ASP A 179 4.53 3.79 4.39
C ASP A 179 5.59 3.19 3.45
N HIS A 180 6.25 2.15 3.92
CA HIS A 180 7.30 1.40 3.22
C HIS A 180 6.67 0.20 2.53
N GLY A 181 6.58 0.23 1.21
CA GLY A 181 6.13 -0.88 0.38
C GLY A 181 7.30 -1.80 0.03
N LYS A 182 7.06 -3.10 -0.05
CA LYS A 182 8.01 -4.09 -0.59
C LYS A 182 7.57 -4.55 -1.97
N PRO A 183 8.48 -4.98 -2.86
CA PRO A 183 8.15 -5.47 -4.21
C PRO A 183 7.15 -6.62 -4.20
N ALA A 184 7.19 -7.48 -3.19
CA ALA A 184 6.24 -8.57 -2.97
C ALA A 184 4.81 -8.11 -2.58
N GLY A 185 4.53 -6.78 -2.54
CA GLY A 185 3.22 -6.23 -2.26
C GLY A 185 2.92 -5.99 -0.78
N GLN A 186 3.84 -6.26 0.11
CA GLN A 186 3.71 -5.97 1.53
C GLN A 186 3.84 -4.46 1.78
N ARG A 187 3.12 -3.95 2.78
CA ARG A 187 3.27 -2.59 3.28
C ARG A 187 3.61 -2.59 4.76
N ILE A 188 4.75 -2.03 5.09
CA ILE A 188 5.26 -1.89 6.45
C ILE A 188 5.14 -0.41 6.85
N VAL A 189 4.67 -0.12 8.05
CA VAL A 189 4.71 1.24 8.59
C VAL A 189 5.95 1.37 9.46
N LEU A 190 6.97 2.09 8.98
CA LEU A 190 8.23 2.31 9.71
C LEU A 190 8.09 3.26 10.92
N GLY A 191 6.87 3.69 11.22
CA GLY A 191 6.55 4.57 12.33
C GLY A 191 5.94 5.89 11.88
N LYS A 192 5.75 6.77 12.87
CA LYS A 192 5.29 8.15 12.67
C LYS A 192 6.35 9.10 13.16
N GLY A 193 6.54 10.22 12.45
CA GLY A 193 7.45 11.28 12.85
C GLY A 193 6.82 12.64 12.64
N ASP A 194 7.43 13.63 13.25
CA ASP A 194 7.01 15.02 13.17
C ASP A 194 7.76 15.69 12.01
N VAL A 195 7.03 16.45 11.19
CA VAL A 195 7.63 17.24 10.10
C VAL A 195 8.32 18.45 10.73
N VAL A 196 9.64 18.49 10.64
CA VAL A 196 10.48 19.55 11.24
C VAL A 196 11.05 20.52 10.23
N GLU A 197 10.98 20.19 8.94
CA GLU A 197 11.38 21.07 7.83
C GLU A 197 10.43 20.81 6.65
N TYR A 198 9.98 21.87 6.03
CA TYR A 198 9.18 21.83 4.81
C TYR A 198 9.70 22.88 3.82
N ASP A 199 9.90 22.51 2.57
CA ASP A 199 10.26 23.39 1.47
C ASP A 199 9.28 23.22 0.31
N THR A 200 8.95 24.32 -0.36
CA THR A 200 8.08 24.36 -1.52
C THR A 200 8.62 23.62 -2.75
N ASP A 201 9.92 23.27 -2.74
CA ASP A 201 10.57 22.45 -3.77
C ASP A 201 10.25 20.95 -3.68
N GLY A 202 9.43 20.56 -2.72
CA GLY A 202 9.06 19.18 -2.46
C GLY A 202 9.90 18.47 -1.41
N THR A 203 10.71 19.20 -0.66
CA THR A 203 11.55 18.64 0.41
C THR A 203 10.80 18.68 1.74
N VAL A 204 10.79 17.55 2.46
CA VAL A 204 10.19 17.40 3.80
C VAL A 204 11.15 16.60 4.68
N ALA A 205 11.53 17.15 5.85
CA ALA A 205 12.29 16.41 6.84
C ALA A 205 11.37 15.94 7.99
N VAL A 206 11.49 14.67 8.33
CA VAL A 206 10.68 14.00 9.36
C VAL A 206 11.58 13.48 10.46
N GLU A 207 11.36 13.93 11.67
CA GLU A 207 12.08 13.47 12.85
C GLU A 207 11.28 12.40 13.61
N ARG A 208 11.97 11.34 14.03
CA ARG A 208 11.42 10.27 14.85
C ARG A 208 12.30 10.01 16.06
N GLN A 209 11.66 9.83 17.22
CA GLN A 209 12.33 9.27 18.38
C GLN A 209 12.42 7.77 18.22
N MET A 210 13.60 7.20 18.42
CA MET A 210 13.84 5.78 18.28
C MET A 210 13.65 5.05 19.61
N SER A 211 13.01 3.87 19.54
CA SER A 211 12.89 3.01 20.72
C SER A 211 14.20 2.26 20.94
N ALA A 212 14.63 2.19 22.20
CA ALA A 212 15.78 1.40 22.60
C ALA A 212 15.57 -0.10 22.34
N GLY A 213 16.64 -0.82 22.10
CA GLY A 213 16.68 -2.27 21.89
C GLY A 213 16.80 -2.67 20.42
N GLY A 214 17.52 -3.72 20.14
CA GLY A 214 17.94 -4.15 18.82
C GLY A 214 19.06 -3.26 18.25
N THR A 215 19.28 -3.41 16.96
CA THR A 215 20.30 -2.67 16.19
C THR A 215 19.64 -1.84 15.09
N TYR A 216 20.38 -0.90 14.52
CA TYR A 216 20.11 -0.36 13.20
C TYR A 216 20.66 -1.38 12.19
N ASP A 217 19.78 -2.04 11.45
CA ASP A 217 20.07 -3.27 10.72
C ASP A 217 21.44 -3.25 10.01
N ALA A 218 21.56 -2.68 8.85
CA ALA A 218 22.82 -2.69 8.10
C ALA A 218 23.98 -1.88 8.74
N LEU A 219 23.72 -1.02 9.73
CA LEU A 219 24.78 -0.33 10.49
C LEU A 219 25.38 -1.20 11.61
N GLU A 220 24.65 -2.24 12.06
CA GLU A 220 25.00 -3.10 13.19
C GLU A 220 25.27 -2.35 14.52
N ILE A 221 24.77 -1.12 14.66
CA ILE A 221 24.94 -0.26 15.84
C ILE A 221 23.70 -0.38 16.74
N PRO A 222 23.89 -0.52 18.09
CA PRO A 222 22.77 -0.60 19.01
C PRO A 222 21.87 0.63 18.96
N ARG A 223 20.54 0.39 19.03
CA ARG A 223 19.55 1.45 19.25
C ARG A 223 19.43 1.72 20.74
N GLU A 224 19.65 2.94 21.14
CA GLU A 224 19.67 3.39 22.52
C GLU A 224 18.54 4.36 22.83
N SER A 225 18.26 4.56 24.11
CA SER A 225 17.25 5.53 24.54
C SER A 225 17.74 6.95 24.27
N GLY A 226 16.91 7.75 23.61
CA GLY A 226 17.27 9.13 23.22
C GLY A 226 17.80 9.25 21.79
N ASP A 227 18.03 8.12 21.11
CA ASP A 227 18.37 8.15 19.69
C ASP A 227 17.26 8.80 18.86
N THR A 228 17.67 9.55 17.84
CA THR A 228 16.78 10.19 16.86
C THR A 228 17.10 9.73 15.44
N ALA A 229 16.09 9.74 14.59
CA ALA A 229 16.21 9.49 13.16
C ALA A 229 15.59 10.67 12.39
N LEU A 230 16.44 11.41 11.66
CA LEU A 230 16.00 12.47 10.76
C LEU A 230 15.99 11.94 9.32
N THR A 231 14.78 11.76 8.77
CA THR A 231 14.58 11.30 7.40
C THR A 231 14.23 12.50 6.50
N LYS A 232 14.99 12.70 5.43
CA LYS A 232 14.75 13.79 4.49
C LYS A 232 14.20 13.25 3.17
N PHE A 233 12.91 13.44 2.96
CA PHE A 233 12.21 13.09 1.73
C PHE A 233 12.22 14.26 0.73
N ARG A 234 12.19 13.90 -0.56
CA ARG A 234 11.88 14.84 -1.63
C ARG A 234 10.92 14.20 -2.62
N GLU A 235 9.82 14.88 -2.90
CA GLU A 235 8.80 14.43 -3.87
C GLU A 235 9.43 14.04 -5.21
N GLY A 236 9.18 12.83 -5.68
CA GLY A 236 9.67 12.32 -6.95
C GLY A 236 11.12 11.82 -6.97
N ARG A 237 11.86 11.85 -5.85
CA ARG A 237 13.20 11.27 -5.77
C ARG A 237 13.16 9.76 -5.60
N TRP A 238 14.16 9.08 -6.18
CA TRP A 238 14.33 7.63 -6.16
C TRP A 238 15.10 7.13 -4.93
N TRP A 239 15.34 7.98 -3.97
CA TRP A 239 16.04 7.68 -2.74
C TRP A 239 15.74 8.74 -1.68
N TYR A 240 15.98 8.37 -0.44
CA TYR A 240 15.94 9.31 0.68
C TYR A 240 16.94 8.90 1.77
N PRO A 241 17.63 9.86 2.43
CA PRO A 241 18.52 9.58 3.55
C PRO A 241 17.76 9.60 4.87
N THR A 242 18.18 8.73 5.80
CA THR A 242 17.86 8.80 7.22
C THR A 242 19.17 8.93 8.00
N VAL A 243 19.32 10.00 8.75
CA VAL A 243 20.48 10.25 9.63
C VAL A 243 20.10 9.84 11.04
N TYR A 244 20.85 8.91 11.61
CA TYR A 244 20.71 8.50 13.00
C TYR A 244 21.68 9.25 13.89
N ARG A 245 21.19 9.73 15.04
CA ARG A 245 21.97 10.43 16.05
C ARG A 245 21.66 9.86 17.42
N ASP A 246 22.63 9.88 18.32
CA ASP A 246 22.43 9.55 19.72
C ASP A 246 21.77 10.72 20.50
N ALA A 247 21.61 10.51 21.83
CA ALA A 247 21.00 11.49 22.72
C ALA A 247 21.80 12.80 22.84
N ASP A 248 23.10 12.78 22.57
CA ASP A 248 24.00 13.94 22.59
C ASP A 248 24.08 14.65 21.24
N GLY A 249 23.43 14.08 20.21
CA GLY A 249 23.39 14.58 18.85
C GLY A 249 24.54 14.09 17.96
N ASP A 250 25.37 13.19 18.45
CA ASP A 250 26.48 12.63 17.69
C ASP A 250 25.96 11.67 16.60
N HIS A 251 26.64 11.66 15.45
CA HIS A 251 26.28 10.87 14.29
C HIS A 251 26.53 9.38 14.49
N LYS A 252 25.47 8.57 14.52
CA LYS A 252 25.54 7.09 14.60
C LYS A 252 25.62 6.41 13.23
N GLY A 253 25.19 7.08 12.16
CA GLY A 253 25.22 6.57 10.79
C GLY A 253 24.16 7.23 9.93
N THR A 254 24.28 7.00 8.62
CA THR A 254 23.27 7.43 7.65
C THR A 254 22.90 6.26 6.76
N TYR A 255 21.60 6.05 6.60
CA TYR A 255 21.04 5.04 5.74
C TYR A 255 20.31 5.73 4.58
N VAL A 256 20.69 5.41 3.36
CA VAL A 256 20.06 5.94 2.15
C VAL A 256 19.30 4.80 1.49
N ASN A 257 17.99 4.86 1.61
CA ASN A 257 17.10 3.89 0.99
C ASN A 257 16.89 4.22 -0.49
N ILE A 258 17.11 3.23 -1.36
CA ILE A 258 16.81 3.33 -2.80
C ILE A 258 15.39 2.79 -3.03
N CYS A 259 14.56 3.59 -3.66
CA CYS A 259 13.14 3.28 -3.77
C CYS A 259 12.51 3.82 -5.05
N THR A 260 11.29 3.44 -5.35
CA THR A 260 10.49 4.15 -6.36
C THR A 260 10.29 5.61 -5.96
N PRO A 261 9.97 6.52 -6.91
CA PRO A 261 9.80 7.93 -6.59
C PRO A 261 8.93 8.16 -5.36
N VAL A 262 9.50 8.84 -4.36
CA VAL A 262 8.81 9.19 -3.12
C VAL A 262 7.58 10.06 -3.40
N GLU A 263 6.48 9.75 -2.74
CA GLU A 263 5.24 10.54 -2.78
C GLU A 263 4.90 11.04 -1.37
N LEU A 264 4.67 12.34 -1.25
CA LEU A 264 4.33 13.00 0.01
C LEU A 264 2.82 13.28 0.08
N PHE A 265 2.11 12.48 0.84
CA PHE A 265 0.67 12.62 1.10
C PHE A 265 0.39 13.36 2.40
N PRO A 266 -0.83 13.89 2.61
CA PRO A 266 -1.17 14.69 3.79
C PRO A 266 -0.77 14.06 5.13
N ASN A 267 -0.73 12.74 5.22
CA ASN A 267 -0.47 12.00 6.45
C ASN A 267 0.58 10.89 6.30
N ALA A 268 1.26 10.83 5.16
CA ALA A 268 2.25 9.79 4.89
C ALA A 268 3.28 10.18 3.83
N ALA A 269 4.52 9.72 3.98
CA ALA A 269 5.45 9.50 2.88
C ALA A 269 5.29 8.06 2.40
N ARG A 270 5.26 7.84 1.07
CA ARG A 270 5.09 6.52 0.45
C ARG A 270 6.09 6.28 -0.66
N TYR A 271 6.53 5.06 -0.76
CA TYR A 271 7.42 4.55 -1.81
C TYR A 271 7.37 3.02 -1.80
N VAL A 272 7.93 2.39 -2.82
CA VAL A 272 8.25 0.96 -2.80
C VAL A 272 9.77 0.85 -2.74
N ASP A 273 10.25 0.10 -1.78
CA ASP A 273 11.65 -0.25 -1.60
C ASP A 273 12.17 -1.03 -2.83
N LEU A 274 13.41 -0.82 -3.18
CA LEU A 274 14.05 -1.55 -4.28
C LEU A 274 15.18 -2.47 -3.78
N GLU A 275 15.11 -2.80 -2.49
CA GLU A 275 15.95 -3.77 -1.77
C GLU A 275 17.43 -3.38 -1.64
N VAL A 276 17.97 -2.52 -2.47
CA VAL A 276 19.37 -2.08 -2.42
C VAL A 276 19.50 -0.75 -1.69
N ASP A 277 20.51 -0.63 -0.84
CA ASP A 277 20.71 0.53 0.01
C ASP A 277 22.16 1.03 0.02
N VAL A 278 22.34 2.26 0.50
CA VAL A 278 23.67 2.85 0.69
C VAL A 278 23.83 3.32 2.14
N ILE A 279 24.89 2.87 2.79
CA ILE A 279 25.16 3.16 4.18
C ILE A 279 26.41 4.02 4.31
N ARG A 280 26.34 5.04 5.17
CA ARG A 280 27.50 5.78 5.63
C ARG A 280 27.69 5.57 7.12
N PHE A 281 28.82 4.98 7.48
CA PHE A 281 29.22 4.71 8.85
C PHE A 281 29.72 5.98 9.57
N PRO A 282 29.83 5.97 10.92
CA PRO A 282 30.33 7.11 11.69
C PRO A 282 31.76 7.53 11.32
N ASP A 283 32.60 6.58 10.90
CA ASP A 283 33.98 6.82 10.43
C ASP A 283 34.07 7.44 9.03
N GLY A 284 32.92 7.62 8.35
CA GLY A 284 32.83 8.20 7.02
C GLY A 284 32.91 7.18 5.87
N ARG A 285 33.11 5.89 6.15
CA ARG A 285 33.08 4.82 5.16
C ARG A 285 31.66 4.72 4.56
N VAL A 286 31.60 4.49 3.26
CA VAL A 286 30.33 4.34 2.52
C VAL A 286 30.31 2.98 1.84
N GLU A 287 29.24 2.25 2.01
CA GLU A 287 29.02 0.93 1.39
C GLU A 287 27.64 0.87 0.75
N ARG A 288 27.52 0.14 -0.35
CA ARG A 288 26.27 -0.31 -0.91
C ARG A 288 26.02 -1.72 -0.42
N VAL A 289 24.79 -2.02 0.00
CA VAL A 289 24.39 -3.29 0.61
C VAL A 289 23.15 -3.83 -0.07
N ASP A 290 22.85 -5.11 0.19
CA ASP A 290 21.63 -5.80 -0.19
C ASP A 290 21.42 -5.94 -1.72
N ASP A 291 22.52 -5.91 -2.51
CA ASP A 291 22.48 -6.17 -3.96
C ASP A 291 21.92 -7.58 -4.28
N ASP A 292 22.14 -8.54 -3.41
CA ASP A 292 21.65 -9.90 -3.51
C ASP A 292 20.13 -9.98 -3.30
N GLU A 293 19.54 -9.17 -2.41
CA GLU A 293 18.09 -9.07 -2.24
C GLU A 293 17.41 -8.51 -3.50
N LEU A 294 18.04 -7.49 -4.14
CA LEU A 294 17.56 -6.98 -5.41
C LEU A 294 17.66 -8.03 -6.53
N ASP A 295 18.75 -8.80 -6.58
CA ASP A 295 18.94 -9.87 -7.57
C ASP A 295 17.87 -10.97 -7.39
N GLU A 296 17.55 -11.34 -6.15
CA GLU A 296 16.49 -12.30 -5.83
C GLU A 296 15.11 -11.76 -6.23
N ALA A 297 14.78 -10.51 -5.92
CA ALA A 297 13.52 -9.89 -6.34
C ALA A 297 13.36 -9.84 -7.87
N VAL A 298 14.46 -9.69 -8.63
CA VAL A 298 14.44 -9.78 -10.10
C VAL A 298 14.22 -11.22 -10.55
N ALA A 299 14.90 -12.18 -9.94
CA ALA A 299 14.78 -13.60 -10.29
C ALA A 299 13.36 -14.13 -10.04
N GLU A 300 12.69 -13.64 -8.99
CA GLU A 300 11.29 -13.95 -8.66
C GLU A 300 10.28 -13.19 -9.55
N GLY A 301 10.72 -12.23 -10.35
CA GLY A 301 9.85 -11.42 -11.21
C GLY A 301 9.09 -10.32 -10.47
N LEU A 302 9.46 -10.01 -9.23
CA LEU A 302 8.87 -8.94 -8.41
C LEU A 302 9.36 -7.55 -8.85
N VAL A 303 10.62 -7.47 -9.32
CA VAL A 303 11.24 -6.27 -9.87
C VAL A 303 11.69 -6.55 -11.30
N SER A 304 11.37 -5.65 -12.24
CA SER A 304 11.82 -5.80 -13.62
C SER A 304 13.31 -5.46 -13.75
N GLU A 305 14.00 -6.08 -14.72
CA GLU A 305 15.39 -5.77 -15.06
C GLU A 305 15.64 -4.26 -15.30
N ALA A 306 14.69 -3.59 -15.95
CA ALA A 306 14.77 -2.15 -16.21
C ALA A 306 14.74 -1.34 -14.92
N LEU A 307 13.90 -1.75 -13.95
CA LEU A 307 13.78 -1.09 -12.65
C LEU A 307 15.01 -1.36 -11.78
N ALA A 308 15.48 -2.61 -11.74
CA ALA A 308 16.72 -2.98 -11.05
C ALA A 308 17.96 -2.24 -11.63
N GLY A 309 18.05 -2.14 -12.96
CA GLY A 309 19.09 -1.34 -13.61
C GLY A 309 19.09 0.14 -13.20
N ARG A 310 17.91 0.69 -12.89
CA ARG A 310 17.77 2.06 -12.37
C ARG A 310 18.14 2.16 -10.89
N ALA A 311 17.79 1.17 -10.08
CA ALA A 311 18.15 1.14 -8.66
C ALA A 311 19.67 1.09 -8.44
N ARG A 312 20.41 0.47 -9.37
CA ARG A 312 21.89 0.37 -9.30
C ARG A 312 22.64 1.61 -9.77
N GLN A 313 22.00 2.60 -10.38
CA GLN A 313 22.59 3.86 -10.87
C GLN A 313 22.69 4.92 -9.77
#